data_07940cbfec32cd0e9d15f78b4dad5808
#
_entry.id   07940cbfec32cd0e9d15f78b4dad5808
#
_cell.length_a   1.000
_cell.length_b   1.000
_cell.length_c   1.000
_cell.angle_alpha   90.00
_cell.angle_beta   90.00
_cell.angle_gamma   90.00
#
_symmetry.space_group_name_H-M   'P 1'
#
loop_
_entity.id
_entity.type
_entity.pdbx_description
1 polymer ?
#
loop_
_entity_poly.entity_id
_entity_poly.type
_entity_poly.pdbx_seq_one_letter_code
_entity_poly.pdbx_strand_id
1 'polypeptide(L)'
;MQKGLPNRFYTTREDFLLERERIFSSMWTCIGFASDTAEPGDAFPLEFMELPLLILRGEDHQLRVFHNVCPHRGHILVSEPGRMKKMLRCPYHSWTFQLDGKLANTPHIGGVGVRELENFDPTCHGMREIRSEVWNDLVFINLDGEAESF
;
A
#
# COMPACT_ATOMS: atom_id res chain seq x y z
N MET A 1 -17.80 22.90 32.98
CA MET A 1 -16.82 21.97 32.44
C MET A 1 -17.35 21.45 31.10
N GLN A 2 -16.61 21.61 30.03
CA GLN A 2 -17.01 21.11 28.71
C GLN A 2 -16.90 19.57 28.70
N LYS A 3 -17.99 18.87 28.29
CA LYS A 3 -17.97 17.40 28.22
C LYS A 3 -17.13 16.97 27.02
N GLY A 4 -16.32 15.92 27.20
CA GLY A 4 -15.62 15.25 26.11
C GLY A 4 -16.59 14.52 25.17
N LEU A 5 -16.03 13.81 24.17
CA LEU A 5 -16.83 12.99 23.26
C LEU A 5 -17.56 11.87 24.02
N PRO A 6 -18.75 11.48 23.59
CA PRO A 6 -19.42 10.30 24.13
C PRO A 6 -18.55 9.05 24.07
N ASN A 7 -18.65 8.18 25.08
CA ASN A 7 -17.81 6.99 25.23
C ASN A 7 -17.82 6.06 24.00
N ARG A 8 -18.93 6.01 23.24
CA ARG A 8 -19.07 5.19 22.04
C ARG A 8 -17.98 5.48 20.99
N PHE A 9 -17.56 6.74 20.84
CA PHE A 9 -16.49 7.12 19.89
C PHE A 9 -15.13 6.48 20.19
N TYR A 10 -14.94 5.92 21.37
CA TYR A 10 -13.72 5.23 21.77
C TYR A 10 -13.87 3.70 21.82
N THR A 11 -15.09 3.16 21.67
CA THR A 11 -15.36 1.77 21.99
C THR A 11 -16.18 1.00 20.95
N THR A 12 -16.81 1.67 19.99
CA THR A 12 -17.67 0.98 19.02
C THR A 12 -17.00 0.81 17.67
N ARG A 13 -17.27 -0.33 17.03
CA ARG A 13 -16.84 -0.64 15.67
C ARG A 13 -17.44 0.31 14.64
N GLU A 14 -18.68 0.71 14.84
CA GLU A 14 -19.42 1.61 13.95
C GLU A 14 -18.73 2.98 13.86
N ASP A 15 -18.41 3.58 15.01
CA ASP A 15 -17.74 4.89 15.06
C ASP A 15 -16.32 4.80 14.50
N PHE A 16 -15.57 3.70 14.76
CA PHE A 16 -14.27 3.45 14.13
C PHE A 16 -14.35 3.44 12.59
N LEU A 17 -15.31 2.73 12.02
CA LEU A 17 -15.49 2.68 10.57
C LEU A 17 -15.88 4.05 9.99
N LEU A 18 -16.70 4.80 10.73
CA LEU A 18 -17.08 6.15 10.36
C LEU A 18 -15.89 7.13 10.36
N GLU A 19 -15.03 7.05 11.37
CA GLU A 19 -13.79 7.84 11.45
C GLU A 19 -12.83 7.46 10.31
N ARG A 20 -12.66 6.17 10.05
CA ARG A 20 -11.84 5.69 8.94
C ARG A 20 -12.32 6.27 7.61
N GLU A 21 -13.62 6.22 7.35
CA GLU A 21 -14.23 6.69 6.10
C GLU A 21 -14.19 8.21 5.96
N ARG A 22 -14.51 8.95 7.04
CA ARG A 22 -14.76 10.40 6.95
C ARG A 22 -13.58 11.27 7.34
N ILE A 23 -12.64 10.73 8.13
CA ILE A 23 -11.49 11.48 8.62
C ILE A 23 -10.21 10.92 8.01
N PHE A 24 -9.86 9.67 8.34
CA PHE A 24 -8.57 9.10 7.96
C PHE A 24 -8.43 8.81 6.45
N SER A 25 -9.54 8.64 5.71
CA SER A 25 -9.46 8.51 4.25
C SER A 25 -9.20 9.84 3.55
N SER A 26 -9.76 10.94 4.06
CA SER A 26 -9.74 12.24 3.38
C SER A 26 -8.64 13.19 3.85
N MET A 27 -8.04 12.94 5.01
CA MET A 27 -6.98 13.79 5.58
C MET A 27 -5.59 13.18 5.37
N TRP A 28 -4.57 14.03 5.36
CA TRP A 28 -3.19 13.58 5.47
C TRP A 28 -2.93 12.96 6.83
N THR A 29 -2.50 11.71 6.85
CA THR A 29 -2.25 10.97 8.09
C THR A 29 -0.84 10.39 8.08
N CYS A 30 -0.10 10.62 9.16
CA CYS A 30 1.23 10.04 9.35
C CYS A 30 1.11 8.54 9.65
N ILE A 31 1.90 7.71 8.93
CA ILE A 31 1.87 6.25 9.06
C ILE A 31 3.20 5.62 9.46
N GLY A 32 4.30 6.37 9.50
CA GLY A 32 5.62 5.82 9.83
C GLY A 32 6.76 6.76 9.48
N PHE A 33 7.95 6.19 9.34
CA PHE A 33 9.18 6.91 9.08
C PHE A 33 9.80 6.50 7.75
N ALA A 34 10.33 7.46 7.00
CA ALA A 34 11.02 7.20 5.72
C ALA A 34 12.35 6.47 5.93
N SER A 35 12.96 6.63 7.10
CA SER A 35 14.18 5.91 7.52
C SER A 35 13.97 4.39 7.69
N ASP A 36 12.73 3.92 7.90
CA ASP A 36 12.41 2.48 7.92
C ASP A 36 12.62 1.81 6.53
N THR A 37 12.70 2.64 5.48
CA THR A 37 12.97 2.22 4.11
C THR A 37 14.04 3.13 3.47
N ALA A 38 15.25 3.14 4.06
CA ALA A 38 16.32 4.08 3.70
C ALA A 38 16.91 3.79 2.30
N GLU A 39 17.05 2.52 1.94
CA GLU A 39 17.74 2.07 0.76
C GLU A 39 16.81 1.48 -0.30
N PRO A 40 17.15 1.58 -1.59
CA PRO A 40 16.39 0.96 -2.67
C PRO A 40 16.09 -0.53 -2.40
N GLY A 41 14.84 -0.89 -2.54
CA GLY A 41 14.34 -2.23 -2.25
C GLY A 41 13.86 -2.44 -0.83
N ASP A 42 14.14 -1.53 0.10
CA ASP A 42 13.60 -1.64 1.46
C ASP A 42 12.07 -1.54 1.43
N ALA A 43 11.44 -2.50 2.08
CA ALA A 43 10.00 -2.68 2.12
C ALA A 43 9.54 -2.83 3.58
N PHE A 44 8.59 -2.02 3.99
CA PHE A 44 8.04 -2.00 5.36
C PHE A 44 6.52 -2.15 5.30
N PRO A 45 5.98 -3.37 5.57
CA PRO A 45 4.55 -3.61 5.68
C PRO A 45 4.03 -3.09 7.00
N LEU A 46 2.84 -2.50 6.99
CA LEU A 46 2.14 -2.07 8.19
C LEU A 46 0.63 -2.22 8.01
N GLU A 47 -0.09 -2.17 9.10
CA GLU A 47 -1.54 -2.08 9.10
C GLU A 47 -1.95 -0.69 9.56
N PHE A 48 -2.76 -0.02 8.77
CA PHE A 48 -3.35 1.28 9.11
C PHE A 48 -4.86 1.20 8.98
N MET A 49 -5.57 1.42 10.09
CA MET A 49 -7.04 1.37 10.12
C MET A 49 -7.62 0.08 9.49
N GLU A 50 -6.98 -1.05 9.74
CA GLU A 50 -7.29 -2.38 9.16
C GLU A 50 -7.07 -2.48 7.65
N LEU A 51 -6.30 -1.57 7.08
CA LEU A 51 -5.84 -1.65 5.69
C LEU A 51 -4.38 -2.11 5.68
N PRO A 52 -4.05 -3.20 4.99
CA PRO A 52 -2.67 -3.61 4.81
C PRO A 52 -1.98 -2.66 3.83
N LEU A 53 -0.95 -1.97 4.30
CA LEU A 53 -0.15 -1.02 3.54
C LEU A 53 1.29 -1.50 3.43
N LEU A 54 2.01 -0.95 2.46
CA LEU A 54 3.42 -1.21 2.20
C LEU A 54 4.13 0.10 1.87
N ILE A 55 5.08 0.50 2.71
CA ILE A 55 6.05 1.53 2.37
C ILE A 55 7.19 0.84 1.61
N LEU A 56 7.54 1.35 0.44
CA LEU A 56 8.54 0.76 -0.45
C LEU A 56 9.46 1.83 -1.02
N ARG A 57 10.78 1.59 -0.94
CA ARG A 57 11.77 2.42 -1.62
C ARG A 57 12.05 1.86 -3.01
N GLY A 58 11.74 2.64 -4.04
CA GLY A 58 12.03 2.28 -5.43
C GLY A 58 13.52 2.29 -5.79
N GLU A 59 13.89 1.70 -6.93
CA GLU A 59 15.25 1.79 -7.47
C GLU A 59 15.64 3.24 -7.83
N ASP A 60 14.66 4.09 -8.07
CA ASP A 60 14.79 5.53 -8.30
C ASP A 60 14.93 6.35 -7.01
N HIS A 61 15.11 5.69 -5.86
CA HIS A 61 15.15 6.27 -4.52
C HIS A 61 13.85 6.97 -4.07
N GLN A 62 12.78 6.90 -4.86
CA GLN A 62 11.49 7.45 -4.43
C GLN A 62 10.81 6.51 -3.45
N LEU A 63 10.29 7.08 -2.36
CA LEU A 63 9.43 6.36 -1.43
C LEU A 63 8.00 6.39 -2.00
N ARG A 64 7.35 5.24 -1.99
CA ARG A 64 5.95 5.09 -2.38
C ARG A 64 5.22 4.26 -1.35
N VAL A 65 3.94 4.52 -1.22
CA VAL A 65 3.06 3.70 -0.38
C VAL A 65 2.03 3.01 -1.26
N PHE A 66 1.86 1.71 -1.04
CA PHE A 66 0.91 0.89 -1.79
C PHE A 66 -0.06 0.19 -0.84
N HIS A 67 -1.24 -0.18 -1.35
CA HIS A 67 -1.98 -1.26 -0.72
C HIS A 67 -1.15 -2.55 -0.82
N ASN A 68 -0.87 -3.17 0.31
CA ASN A 68 -0.06 -4.40 0.39
C ASN A 68 -0.85 -5.64 -0.04
N VAL A 69 -1.51 -5.55 -1.18
CA VAL A 69 -2.44 -6.56 -1.67
C VAL A 69 -2.16 -6.83 -3.15
N CYS A 70 -2.00 -8.10 -3.49
CA CYS A 70 -1.84 -8.51 -4.88
C CYS A 70 -3.14 -8.31 -5.67
N PRO A 71 -3.13 -7.53 -6.78
CA PRO A 71 -4.32 -7.25 -7.57
C PRO A 71 -4.94 -8.50 -8.23
N HIS A 72 -4.21 -9.62 -8.28
CA HIS A 72 -4.71 -10.87 -8.84
C HIS A 72 -5.81 -11.51 -7.97
N ARG A 73 -5.53 -11.82 -6.69
CA ARG A 73 -6.45 -12.51 -5.77
C ARG A 73 -6.33 -12.06 -4.31
N GLY A 74 -5.95 -10.82 -4.07
CA GLY A 74 -6.00 -10.23 -2.74
C GLY A 74 -5.00 -10.76 -1.71
N HIS A 75 -3.95 -11.49 -2.13
CA HIS A 75 -2.95 -12.00 -1.19
C HIS A 75 -2.00 -10.89 -0.73
N ILE A 76 -1.60 -10.90 0.53
CA ILE A 76 -0.56 -9.99 1.06
C ILE A 76 0.75 -10.22 0.31
N LEU A 77 1.37 -9.15 -0.16
CA LEU A 77 2.61 -9.23 -0.94
C LEU A 77 3.85 -9.34 -0.06
N VAL A 78 3.92 -8.55 1.01
CA VAL A 78 5.03 -8.51 1.96
C VAL A 78 4.47 -8.65 3.37
N SER A 79 4.92 -9.66 4.11
CA SER A 79 4.44 -9.96 5.47
C SER A 79 5.36 -9.41 6.56
N GLU A 80 6.63 -9.18 6.25
CA GLU A 80 7.64 -8.72 7.21
C GLU A 80 8.55 -7.68 6.56
N PRO A 81 9.10 -6.73 7.33
CA PRO A 81 10.09 -5.79 6.84
C PRO A 81 11.30 -6.51 6.24
N GLY A 82 11.81 -5.98 5.13
CA GLY A 82 12.99 -6.58 4.48
C GLY A 82 13.38 -5.88 3.20
N ARG A 83 14.47 -6.33 2.58
CA ARG A 83 14.96 -5.76 1.33
C ARG A 83 14.63 -6.65 0.14
N MET A 84 13.86 -6.12 -0.78
CA MET A 84 13.58 -6.72 -2.09
C MET A 84 14.77 -6.45 -3.02
N LYS A 85 15.22 -7.47 -3.76
CA LYS A 85 16.40 -7.29 -4.62
C LYS A 85 16.13 -6.37 -5.81
N LYS A 86 15.13 -6.69 -6.62
CA LYS A 86 14.75 -5.92 -7.81
C LYS A 86 13.24 -5.89 -8.04
N MET A 87 12.53 -6.86 -7.50
CA MET A 87 11.11 -7.07 -7.76
C MET A 87 10.43 -7.65 -6.53
N LEU A 88 9.16 -7.34 -6.37
CA LEU A 88 8.23 -7.99 -5.46
C LEU A 88 7.59 -9.19 -6.15
N ARG A 89 7.57 -10.35 -5.50
CA ARG A 89 6.92 -11.55 -6.01
C ARG A 89 5.81 -11.99 -5.07
N CYS A 90 4.59 -12.06 -5.59
CA CYS A 90 3.46 -12.58 -4.86
C CYS A 90 3.70 -14.06 -4.48
N PRO A 91 3.62 -14.43 -3.19
CA PRO A 91 3.87 -15.80 -2.75
C PRO A 91 2.77 -16.78 -3.22
N TYR A 92 1.58 -16.27 -3.59
CA TYR A 92 0.47 -17.14 -3.99
C TYR A 92 0.61 -17.68 -5.42
N HIS A 93 0.61 -16.81 -6.44
CA HIS A 93 0.69 -17.22 -7.86
C HIS A 93 1.89 -16.63 -8.61
N SER A 94 2.87 -16.12 -7.88
CA SER A 94 4.14 -15.62 -8.44
C SER A 94 4.01 -14.44 -9.41
N TRP A 95 2.89 -13.70 -9.36
CA TRP A 95 2.85 -12.40 -10.02
C TRP A 95 3.97 -11.52 -9.48
N THR A 96 4.66 -10.83 -10.37
CA THR A 96 5.87 -10.10 -10.01
C THR A 96 5.69 -8.63 -10.37
N PHE A 97 6.08 -7.75 -9.46
CA PHE A 97 5.96 -6.31 -9.60
C PHE A 97 7.33 -5.65 -9.49
N GLN A 98 7.54 -4.60 -10.28
CA GLN A 98 8.69 -3.71 -10.11
C GLN A 98 8.56 -2.93 -8.79
N LEU A 99 9.66 -2.30 -8.34
CA LEU A 99 9.64 -1.53 -7.10
C LEU A 99 8.91 -0.17 -7.23
N ASP A 100 8.51 0.20 -8.45
CA ASP A 100 7.59 1.31 -8.73
C ASP A 100 6.11 0.87 -8.79
N GLY A 101 5.82 -0.39 -8.45
CA GLY A 101 4.49 -0.96 -8.41
C GLY A 101 3.97 -1.52 -9.74
N LYS A 102 4.66 -1.32 -10.87
CA LYS A 102 4.21 -1.84 -12.16
C LYS A 102 4.27 -3.35 -12.22
N LEU A 103 3.27 -3.96 -12.86
CA LEU A 103 3.27 -5.39 -13.12
C LEU A 103 4.39 -5.76 -14.12
N ALA A 104 5.25 -6.71 -13.74
CA ALA A 104 6.37 -7.14 -14.55
C ALA A 104 6.17 -8.52 -15.20
N ASN A 105 5.52 -9.46 -14.50
CA ASN A 105 5.33 -10.81 -15.01
C ASN A 105 4.12 -11.49 -14.37
N THR A 106 3.40 -12.28 -15.16
CA THR A 106 2.17 -13.00 -14.78
C THR A 106 2.25 -14.47 -15.19
N PRO A 107 3.05 -15.29 -14.49
CA PRO A 107 3.17 -16.70 -14.83
C PRO A 107 1.80 -17.38 -14.75
N HIS A 108 1.51 -18.21 -15.76
CA HIS A 108 0.28 -19.00 -15.85
C HIS A 108 -1.04 -18.22 -15.94
N ILE A 109 -1.02 -16.99 -16.44
CA ILE A 109 -2.23 -16.14 -16.54
C ILE A 109 -3.34 -16.77 -17.39
N GLY A 110 -2.99 -17.49 -18.44
CA GLY A 110 -3.92 -18.23 -19.31
C GLY A 110 -4.07 -19.71 -18.97
N GLY A 111 -3.53 -20.15 -17.83
CA GLY A 111 -3.47 -21.56 -17.41
C GLY A 111 -2.04 -22.06 -17.30
N VAL A 112 -1.87 -23.34 -16.93
CA VAL A 112 -0.56 -23.94 -16.71
C VAL A 112 0.32 -23.84 -17.97
N GLY A 113 1.46 -23.15 -17.87
CA GLY A 113 2.41 -22.95 -18.96
C GLY A 113 2.05 -21.83 -19.94
N VAL A 114 0.87 -21.24 -19.85
CA VAL A 114 0.43 -20.13 -20.70
C VAL A 114 0.81 -18.80 -20.01
N ARG A 115 1.62 -17.99 -20.71
CA ARG A 115 2.15 -16.72 -20.17
C ARG A 115 1.47 -15.48 -20.73
N GLU A 116 0.65 -15.64 -21.73
CA GLU A 116 -0.05 -14.56 -22.42
C GLU A 116 -1.54 -14.89 -22.44
N LEU A 117 -2.35 -13.87 -22.36
CA LEU A 117 -3.79 -13.94 -22.48
C LEU A 117 -4.24 -12.85 -23.45
N GLU A 118 -5.05 -13.20 -24.44
CA GLU A 118 -5.64 -12.25 -25.36
C GLU A 118 -6.44 -11.18 -24.60
N ASN A 119 -6.21 -9.92 -24.91
CA ASN A 119 -6.83 -8.75 -24.27
C ASN A 119 -6.42 -8.50 -22.79
N PHE A 120 -5.32 -9.09 -22.31
CA PHE A 120 -4.77 -8.74 -21.00
C PHE A 120 -3.83 -7.54 -21.11
N ASP A 121 -4.20 -6.43 -20.50
CA ASP A 121 -3.36 -5.24 -20.39
C ASP A 121 -2.63 -5.22 -19.04
N PRO A 122 -1.32 -5.48 -19.00
CA PRO A 122 -0.55 -5.48 -17.75
C PRO A 122 -0.49 -4.11 -17.08
N THR A 123 -0.69 -3.01 -17.81
CA THR A 123 -0.63 -1.65 -17.26
C THR A 123 -1.79 -1.37 -16.28
N CYS A 124 -2.90 -2.08 -16.45
CA CYS A 124 -4.07 -1.97 -15.56
C CYS A 124 -3.97 -2.82 -14.29
N HIS A 125 -2.89 -3.59 -14.12
CA HIS A 125 -2.78 -4.60 -13.07
C HIS A 125 -1.55 -4.40 -12.16
N GLY A 126 -1.04 -3.17 -12.08
CA GLY A 126 -0.02 -2.78 -11.11
C GLY A 126 -0.52 -2.81 -9.66
N MET A 127 0.39 -2.64 -8.71
CA MET A 127 0.05 -2.39 -7.33
C MET A 127 -0.70 -1.05 -7.23
N ARG A 128 -1.72 -1.00 -6.37
CA ARG A 128 -2.48 0.24 -6.15
C ARG A 128 -1.67 1.17 -5.25
N GLU A 129 -1.13 2.24 -5.84
CA GLU A 129 -0.42 3.28 -5.11
C GLU A 129 -1.38 4.17 -4.33
N ILE A 130 -0.93 4.62 -3.16
CA ILE A 130 -1.62 5.58 -2.29
C ILE A 130 -0.84 6.88 -2.35
N ARG A 131 -1.53 7.99 -2.53
CA ARG A 131 -0.92 9.32 -2.51
C ARG A 131 -0.17 9.52 -1.20
N SER A 132 1.14 9.79 -1.30
CA SER A 132 2.02 9.87 -0.14
C SER A 132 3.02 11.01 -0.28
N GLU A 133 3.42 11.58 0.85
CA GLU A 133 4.41 12.64 0.97
C GLU A 133 5.33 12.37 2.15
N VAL A 134 6.55 12.89 2.07
CA VAL A 134 7.54 12.78 3.15
C VAL A 134 7.92 14.17 3.65
N TRP A 135 7.77 14.38 4.94
CA TRP A 135 8.19 15.61 5.60
C TRP A 135 9.00 15.29 6.87
N ASN A 136 10.25 15.77 6.92
CA ASN A 136 11.14 15.57 8.08
C ASN A 136 11.19 14.10 8.58
N ASP A 137 11.39 13.15 7.66
CA ASP A 137 11.39 11.70 7.94
C ASP A 137 10.01 11.08 8.23
N LEU A 138 8.96 11.86 8.37
CA LEU A 138 7.60 11.34 8.56
C LEU A 138 6.94 11.05 7.21
N VAL A 139 6.34 9.88 7.09
CA VAL A 139 5.58 9.45 5.90
C VAL A 139 4.10 9.73 6.13
N PHE A 140 3.53 10.56 5.28
CA PHE A 140 2.09 10.87 5.29
C PHE A 140 1.40 10.23 4.08
N ILE A 141 0.16 9.82 4.28
CA ILE A 141 -0.71 9.32 3.21
C ILE A 141 -2.04 10.09 3.18
N ASN A 142 -2.63 10.12 1.97
CA ASN A 142 -4.02 10.46 1.77
C ASN A 142 -4.71 9.31 1.00
N LEU A 143 -5.61 8.60 1.65
CA LEU A 143 -6.17 7.34 1.15
C LEU A 143 -7.11 7.52 -0.04
N ASP A 144 -7.94 8.57 -0.06
CA ASP A 144 -8.86 8.85 -1.17
C ASP A 144 -8.19 9.61 -2.32
N GLY A 145 -7.03 10.21 -2.09
CA GLY A 145 -6.27 10.96 -3.08
C GLY A 145 -6.77 12.39 -3.33
N GLU A 146 -7.81 12.85 -2.62
CA GLU A 146 -8.54 14.09 -2.89
C GLU A 146 -8.11 15.26 -1.98
N ALA A 147 -7.25 15.04 -0.99
CA ALA A 147 -6.78 16.11 -0.11
C ALA A 147 -6.06 17.23 -0.88
N GLU A 148 -6.11 18.44 -0.37
CA GLU A 148 -5.30 19.55 -0.86
C GLU A 148 -3.81 19.17 -0.88
N SER A 149 -2.97 19.99 -1.50
CA SER A 149 -1.52 19.78 -1.53
C SER A 149 -0.95 19.72 -0.11
N PHE A 150 0.00 18.84 0.10
CA PHE A 150 0.72 18.70 1.36
C PHE A 150 1.59 19.93 1.67
#